data_dba95bb4bee577ee8f2225c1174ed817
#
_entry.id   dba95bb4bee577ee8f2225c1174ed817
#
_cell.length_a   1.000
_cell.length_b   1.000
_cell.length_c   1.000
_cell.angle_alpha   90.00
_cell.angle_beta   90.00
_cell.angle_gamma   90.00
#
_symmetry.space_group_name_H-M   'P 1'
#
loop_
_entity.id
_entity.type
_entity.pdbx_description
1 polymer ?
#
loop_
_entity_poly.entity_id
_entity_poly.type
_entity_poly.pdbx_seq_one_letter_code
_entity_poly.pdbx_strand_id
1 'polypeptide(L)' 'MIKSISCSDAGKDCNWSATAETEEELLKIVTEHVLDHHKEIEINDDSIAEIKALIREA' A
#
# COMPACT_ATOMS: atom_id res chain seq x y z
N MET A 1 -2.02 -3.03 -17.81
CA MET A 1 -1.44 -1.93 -17.06
C MET A 1 -1.11 -2.38 -15.65
N ILE A 2 0.02 -1.95 -15.13
CA ILE A 2 0.50 -2.39 -13.81
C ILE A 2 0.32 -1.26 -12.81
N LYS A 3 -0.23 -1.57 -11.67
CA LYS A 3 -0.33 -0.65 -10.55
C LYS A 3 0.87 -0.85 -9.63
N SER A 4 1.38 0.21 -9.06
CA SER A 4 2.52 0.14 -8.16
C SER A 4 2.32 1.06 -6.96
N ILE A 5 2.99 0.73 -5.87
CA ILE A 5 2.97 1.54 -4.66
C ILE A 5 4.30 1.40 -3.94
N SER A 6 4.73 2.49 -3.32
CA SER A 6 5.94 2.52 -2.50
C SER A 6 5.57 2.85 -1.07
N CYS A 7 6.00 2.04 -0.13
CA CYS A 7 5.71 2.29 1.29
C CYS A 7 6.32 3.61 1.76
N SER A 8 7.46 3.99 1.23
CA SER A 8 8.11 5.24 1.59
C SER A 8 7.28 6.48 1.24
N ASP A 9 6.40 6.37 0.24
CA ASP A 9 5.52 7.48 -0.13
C ASP A 9 4.50 7.79 0.96
N ALA A 10 4.27 6.85 1.87
CA ALA A 10 3.37 7.08 3.00
C ALA A 10 4.06 7.74 4.20
N GLY A 11 5.29 8.20 4.01
CA GLY A 11 6.03 8.84 5.08
C GLY A 11 6.63 7.88 6.09
N LYS A 12 6.75 6.62 5.73
CA LYS A 12 7.33 5.59 6.60
C LYS A 12 8.77 5.31 6.23
N ASP A 13 9.55 4.93 7.22
CA ASP A 13 10.94 4.54 7.05
C ASP A 13 11.00 3.10 6.52
N CYS A 14 10.56 2.92 5.29
CA CYS A 14 10.38 1.60 4.73
C CYS A 14 10.75 1.62 3.25
N ASN A 15 11.59 0.67 2.83
CA ASN A 15 12.02 0.56 1.43
C ASN A 15 11.19 -0.44 0.63
N TRP A 16 10.06 -0.83 1.17
CA TRP A 16 9.20 -1.82 0.53
C TRP A 16 8.40 -1.20 -0.61
N SER A 17 8.23 -1.94 -1.66
CA SER A 17 7.36 -1.56 -2.75
C SER A 17 6.72 -2.82 -3.34
N ALA A 18 5.64 -2.64 -4.08
CA ALA A 18 4.95 -3.77 -4.69
C ALA A 18 4.26 -3.33 -5.97
N THR A 19 3.98 -4.31 -6.82
CA THR A 19 3.22 -4.09 -8.05
C THR A 19 2.17 -5.19 -8.19
N ALA A 20 1.10 -4.87 -8.90
CA ALA A 20 0.04 -5.83 -9.20
C ALA A 20 -0.70 -5.37 -10.44
N GLU A 21 -1.43 -6.26 -11.06
CA GLU A 21 -2.18 -5.92 -12.27
C GLU A 21 -3.41 -5.08 -11.97
N THR A 22 -3.99 -5.24 -10.77
CA THR A 22 -5.18 -4.51 -10.37
C THR A 22 -4.97 -3.83 -9.04
N GLU A 23 -5.75 -2.79 -8.80
CA GLU A 23 -5.73 -2.08 -7.53
C GLU A 23 -6.14 -2.99 -6.37
N GLU A 24 -7.14 -3.84 -6.59
CA GLU A 24 -7.58 -4.77 -5.55
C GLU A 24 -6.49 -5.71 -5.09
N GLU A 25 -5.75 -6.27 -6.04
CA GLU A 25 -4.63 -7.14 -5.72
C GLU A 25 -3.55 -6.38 -4.96
N LEU A 26 -3.26 -5.18 -5.40
CA LEU A 26 -2.26 -4.35 -4.74
C LEU A 26 -2.68 -3.99 -3.33
N LEU A 27 -3.95 -3.69 -3.13
CA LEU A 27 -4.47 -3.40 -1.79
C LEU A 27 -4.30 -4.58 -0.85
N LYS A 28 -4.51 -5.80 -1.34
CA LYS A 28 -4.30 -6.99 -0.53
C LYS A 28 -2.84 -7.12 -0.10
N ILE A 29 -1.92 -6.90 -1.04
CA ILE A 29 -0.49 -6.99 -0.76
C ILE A 29 -0.10 -5.93 0.27
N VAL A 30 -0.55 -4.71 0.08
CA VAL A 30 -0.25 -3.61 0.99
C VAL A 30 -0.82 -3.87 2.37
N THR A 31 -2.06 -4.36 2.44
CA THR A 31 -2.69 -4.65 3.72
C THR A 31 -1.89 -5.70 4.49
N GLU A 32 -1.45 -6.74 3.83
CA GLU A 32 -0.62 -7.76 4.48
C GLU A 32 0.70 -7.16 4.97
N HIS A 33 1.32 -6.30 4.17
CA HIS A 33 2.55 -5.65 4.56
C HIS A 33 2.34 -4.77 5.81
N VAL A 34 1.29 -3.99 5.82
CA VAL A 34 0.98 -3.12 6.96
C VAL A 34 0.73 -3.93 8.22
N LEU A 35 -0.04 -5.00 8.12
CA LEU A 35 -0.33 -5.84 9.26
C LEU A 35 0.93 -6.53 9.82
N ASP A 36 1.90 -6.78 8.96
CA ASP A 36 3.12 -7.47 9.33
C ASP A 36 4.20 -6.52 9.85
N HIS A 37 4.35 -5.36 9.23
CA HIS A 37 5.47 -4.45 9.48
C HIS A 37 5.06 -3.14 10.15
N HIS A 38 3.82 -2.74 10.03
CA HIS A 38 3.34 -1.47 10.58
C HIS A 38 2.10 -1.71 11.43
N LYS A 39 2.29 -2.48 12.49
CA LYS A 39 1.18 -2.91 13.36
C LYS A 39 0.47 -1.76 14.05
N GLU A 40 1.11 -0.61 14.15
CA GLU A 40 0.51 0.57 14.74
C GLU A 40 -0.52 1.23 13.82
N ILE A 41 -0.52 0.87 12.54
CA ILE A 41 -1.48 1.41 11.58
C ILE A 41 -2.76 0.59 11.63
N GLU A 42 -3.88 1.27 11.84
CA GLU A 42 -5.18 0.64 11.85
C GLU A 42 -5.75 0.60 10.43
N ILE A 43 -6.22 -0.57 9.99
CA ILE A 43 -6.80 -0.72 8.66
C ILE A 43 -8.28 -0.36 8.75
N ASN A 44 -8.64 0.75 8.13
CA ASN A 44 -10.01 1.22 8.07
C ASN A 44 -10.21 2.00 6.77
N ASP A 45 -11.40 2.57 6.59
CA ASP A 45 -11.72 3.28 5.36
C ASP A 45 -10.75 4.43 5.08
N ASP A 46 -10.33 5.15 6.12
CA ASP A 46 -9.39 6.26 5.96
C ASP A 46 -8.01 5.76 5.52
N SER A 47 -7.52 4.69 6.13
CA SER A 47 -6.24 4.11 5.77
C SER A 47 -6.27 3.59 4.33
N ILE A 48 -7.33 2.93 3.95
CA ILE A 48 -7.48 2.39 2.61
C ILE A 48 -7.52 3.54 1.59
N ALA A 49 -8.21 4.61 1.91
CA ALA A 49 -8.25 5.77 1.03
C ALA A 49 -6.86 6.39 0.82
N GLU A 50 -6.06 6.47 1.88
CA GLU A 50 -4.69 6.95 1.79
C GLU A 50 -3.83 6.04 0.92
N ILE A 51 -3.97 4.74 1.09
CA ILE A 51 -3.24 3.76 0.30
C ILE A 51 -3.60 3.90 -1.17
N LYS A 52 -4.89 4.01 -1.48
CA LYS A 52 -5.33 4.20 -2.86
C LYS A 52 -4.75 5.45 -3.48
N ALA A 53 -4.63 6.51 -2.71
CA ALA A 53 -4.07 7.76 -3.21
C ALA A 53 -2.58 7.63 -3.57
N LEU A 54 -1.89 6.67 -2.99
CA LEU A 54 -0.47 6.43 -3.25
C LEU A 54 -0.23 5.49 -4.43
N ILE A 55 -1.25 4.76 -4.86
CA ILE A 55 -1.11 3.83 -5.97
C ILE A 55 -0.92 4.58 -7.28
N ARG A 56 0.05 4.15 -8.05
CA ARG A 56 0.38 4.77 -9.34
C ARG A 56 0.40 3.72 -10.43
N GLU A 57 0.27 4.15 -11.66
CA GLU A 57 0.46 3.28 -12.80
C GLU A 57 1.96 3.22 -13.13
N ALA A 58 2.45 2.02 -13.15
CA ALA A 58 3.85 1.80 -13.46
C ALA A 58 4.10 1.76 -14.98
#